data_0c8e0ab0b7a4e7352a28f5a3d13de55d
#
_entry.id   0c8e0ab0b7a4e7352a28f5a3d13de55d
#
_cell.length_a   1.000
_cell.length_b   1.000
_cell.length_c   1.000
_cell.angle_alpha   90.00
_cell.angle_beta   90.00
_cell.angle_gamma   90.00
#
_symmetry.space_group_name_H-M   'P 1'
#
loop_
_entity.id
_entity.type
_entity.pdbx_description
1 polymer ?
#
loop_
_entity_poly.entity_id
_entity_poly.type
_entity_poly.pdbx_seq_one_letter_code
_entity_poly.pdbx_strand_id
1 'polypeptide(L)'
;MTGNRAIKHWTLLLLSCCILLPSLLWAEEARGRESILIISSYNPDTRRMSSFITEFERQVVASGVPCDIYVETLECKSINDAPLWISQTDNLITRYESKGGLRAIVLLGQEAWASFVSLGRIPKEVMCFSCFVSSNGIVLPPPADSTGVWMPPSINYMNMVDSLHNVGGLLNKYDVRRNIELIRTLYPEVENIAFISDNTYGGISLVREEMENYPDLNLVLVDSRDGDEASHAAYASLPPRSAVMLGTWRVGSDGEYLMQRSLNDLVQLNPRLPVFSITQTGIGDVAVGGFVPNYENGANVIAAQIKEYYKTGSMEGAHFHLSDGGYVFDSRKLKELKIAEYALPKGSVIEDTVAAKLSKYSHYIELLVVGIVLLVLLLIFVAFLFLRTRRLKRTLEEREGQLVIAREKAEEPDMLKSAFLANMSHEIRTPLNAIVGFSSLMQGEELSQEERAEYCAIVVNNSEMLLTLLNDILDISSLECGKIRFNYSAEEIVQICQHILMTTAHTRQPGVEGRLECAVDSYMLTTDVHRLSQILINLLTNAAKFTSEGSITLGVEICPEQNEVLFSVTDTGPGIPLDKQEMVFNRFEKLDGNKKKGTGLGLA
;
A
#
# COMPACT_ATOMS: atom_id res chain seq x y z
N MET A 1 -60.25 -32.51 26.59
CA MET A 1 -58.95 -33.12 26.28
C MET A 1 -58.43 -32.74 24.87
N THR A 2 -58.73 -31.61 24.33
CA THR A 2 -58.38 -31.21 22.93
C THR A 2 -57.40 -30.02 22.86
N GLY A 3 -57.04 -29.36 23.97
CA GLY A 3 -56.17 -28.21 23.96
C GLY A 3 -54.63 -28.50 23.98
N ASN A 4 -54.24 -29.70 24.40
CA ASN A 4 -52.83 -30.02 24.64
C ASN A 4 -52.07 -30.58 23.39
N ARG A 5 -52.80 -30.93 22.32
CA ARG A 5 -52.17 -31.40 21.06
C ARG A 5 -51.79 -30.24 20.13
N ALA A 6 -52.52 -29.13 20.14
CA ALA A 6 -52.23 -27.98 19.32
C ALA A 6 -50.96 -27.25 19.81
N ILE A 7 -50.80 -27.11 21.14
CA ILE A 7 -49.62 -26.45 21.73
C ILE A 7 -48.32 -27.25 21.45
N LYS A 8 -48.39 -28.59 21.49
CA LYS A 8 -47.24 -29.43 21.14
C LYS A 8 -46.84 -29.35 19.68
N HIS A 9 -47.77 -29.13 18.76
CA HIS A 9 -47.46 -28.96 17.34
C HIS A 9 -46.83 -27.58 17.05
N TRP A 10 -47.29 -26.53 17.70
CA TRP A 10 -46.70 -25.19 17.56
C TRP A 10 -45.32 -25.10 18.20
N THR A 11 -45.05 -25.75 19.34
CA THR A 11 -43.71 -25.78 19.94
C THR A 11 -42.73 -26.62 19.12
N LEU A 12 -43.19 -27.74 18.48
CA LEU A 12 -42.35 -28.53 17.56
C LEU A 12 -42.04 -27.74 16.25
N LEU A 13 -43.00 -26.98 15.72
CA LEU A 13 -42.79 -26.12 14.54
C LEU A 13 -41.84 -24.96 14.84
N LEU A 14 -41.96 -24.32 16.02
CA LEU A 14 -41.05 -23.28 16.48
C LEU A 14 -39.63 -23.83 16.76
N LEU A 15 -39.51 -25.01 17.38
CA LEU A 15 -38.22 -25.66 17.56
C LEU A 15 -37.59 -26.07 16.22
N SER A 16 -38.39 -26.55 15.26
CA SER A 16 -37.91 -26.87 13.90
C SER A 16 -37.46 -25.64 13.15
N CYS A 17 -38.19 -24.51 13.25
CA CYS A 17 -37.74 -23.22 12.69
C CYS A 17 -36.48 -22.70 13.37
N CYS A 18 -36.34 -22.79 14.70
CA CYS A 18 -35.14 -22.38 15.41
C CYS A 18 -33.89 -23.24 15.13
N ILE A 19 -34.09 -24.51 14.69
CA ILE A 19 -32.98 -25.39 14.29
C ILE A 19 -32.65 -25.22 12.80
N LEU A 20 -33.64 -24.93 11.95
CA LEU A 20 -33.45 -24.73 10.52
C LEU A 20 -32.96 -23.32 10.16
N LEU A 21 -33.29 -22.27 10.92
CA LEU A 21 -32.77 -20.93 10.71
C LEU A 21 -31.24 -20.79 10.89
N PRO A 22 -30.62 -21.39 11.94
CA PRO A 22 -29.16 -21.40 12.03
C PRO A 22 -28.50 -22.21 10.92
N SER A 23 -29.09 -23.35 10.52
CA SER A 23 -28.54 -24.20 9.44
C SER A 23 -28.66 -23.53 8.06
N LEU A 24 -29.68 -22.72 7.82
CA LEU A 24 -29.80 -21.90 6.62
C LEU A 24 -28.81 -20.73 6.63
N LEU A 25 -28.61 -20.06 7.77
CA LEU A 25 -27.58 -19.03 7.95
C LEU A 25 -26.16 -19.61 7.83
N TRP A 26 -25.92 -20.82 8.36
CA TRP A 26 -24.63 -21.52 8.21
C TRP A 26 -24.43 -22.07 6.79
N ALA A 27 -25.49 -22.42 6.07
CA ALA A 27 -25.41 -22.83 4.66
C ALA A 27 -25.17 -21.65 3.72
N GLU A 28 -25.52 -20.44 4.11
CA GLU A 28 -25.23 -19.21 3.38
C GLU A 28 -23.79 -18.73 3.65
N GLU A 29 -23.27 -18.91 4.87
CA GLU A 29 -21.84 -18.67 5.22
C GLU A 29 -20.90 -19.74 4.64
N ALA A 30 -21.38 -20.96 4.36
CA ALA A 30 -20.61 -22.04 3.73
C ALA A 30 -20.56 -21.95 2.20
N ARG A 31 -21.36 -21.12 1.54
CA ARG A 31 -21.09 -20.65 0.18
C ARG A 31 -20.00 -19.61 0.29
N GLY A 32 -18.75 -20.03 -0.02
CA GLY A 32 -17.60 -19.13 -0.04
C GLY A 32 -18.00 -17.81 -0.69
N ARG A 33 -17.68 -16.69 -0.06
CA ARG A 33 -17.96 -15.35 -0.62
C ARG A 33 -17.48 -15.32 -2.04
N GLU A 34 -18.32 -14.83 -2.92
CA GLU A 34 -17.94 -14.64 -4.32
C GLU A 34 -16.79 -13.64 -4.40
N SER A 35 -15.90 -13.83 -5.36
CA SER A 35 -14.70 -13.01 -5.45
C SER A 35 -14.44 -12.51 -6.86
N ILE A 36 -13.83 -11.33 -6.92
CA ILE A 36 -13.28 -10.72 -8.14
C ILE A 36 -11.77 -10.66 -7.96
N LEU A 37 -11.03 -11.20 -8.93
CA LEU A 37 -9.58 -11.14 -8.98
C LEU A 37 -9.13 -10.07 -9.96
N ILE A 38 -8.40 -9.08 -9.49
CA ILE A 38 -7.73 -8.09 -10.33
C ILE A 38 -6.27 -8.53 -10.49
N ILE A 39 -5.82 -8.72 -11.73
CA ILE A 39 -4.41 -9.00 -12.06
C ILE A 39 -3.87 -7.79 -12.80
N SER A 40 -2.92 -7.09 -12.20
CA SER A 40 -2.31 -5.90 -12.76
C SER A 40 -0.95 -6.21 -13.40
N SER A 41 -0.69 -5.68 -14.58
CA SER A 41 0.64 -5.72 -15.20
C SER A 41 1.69 -4.99 -14.37
N TYR A 42 1.31 -3.90 -13.68
CA TYR A 42 2.19 -3.00 -12.97
C TYR A 42 1.77 -2.84 -11.52
N ASN A 43 2.66 -2.26 -10.71
CA ASN A 43 2.39 -1.98 -9.30
C ASN A 43 1.05 -1.23 -9.14
N PRO A 44 0.13 -1.75 -8.32
CA PRO A 44 -1.18 -1.12 -8.04
C PRO A 44 -1.09 0.28 -7.45
N ASP A 45 0.03 0.64 -6.80
CA ASP A 45 0.24 1.95 -6.20
C ASP A 45 0.53 3.06 -7.21
N THR A 46 0.76 2.72 -8.49
CA THR A 46 0.87 3.75 -9.52
C THR A 46 -0.44 4.52 -9.63
N ARG A 47 -0.35 5.84 -9.85
CA ARG A 47 -1.51 6.75 -9.86
C ARG A 47 -2.67 6.25 -10.72
N ARG A 48 -2.39 5.69 -11.91
CA ARG A 48 -3.42 5.21 -12.83
C ARG A 48 -4.09 3.94 -12.32
N MET A 49 -3.31 2.96 -11.84
CA MET A 49 -3.84 1.70 -11.31
C MET A 49 -4.62 1.94 -10.02
N SER A 50 -4.06 2.69 -9.09
CA SER A 50 -4.72 3.06 -7.84
C SER A 50 -6.05 3.79 -8.07
N SER A 51 -6.08 4.75 -9.00
CA SER A 51 -7.31 5.46 -9.38
C SER A 51 -8.38 4.51 -9.93
N PHE A 52 -7.97 3.59 -10.81
CA PHE A 52 -8.89 2.58 -11.36
C PHE A 52 -9.43 1.66 -10.26
N ILE A 53 -8.56 1.09 -9.44
CA ILE A 53 -8.94 0.14 -8.38
C ILE A 53 -9.91 0.80 -7.40
N THR A 54 -9.59 2.00 -6.93
CA THR A 54 -10.44 2.75 -6.00
C THR A 54 -11.82 3.05 -6.59
N GLU A 55 -11.86 3.50 -7.85
CA GLU A 55 -13.13 3.79 -8.51
C GLU A 55 -13.93 2.50 -8.79
N PHE A 56 -13.26 1.43 -9.21
CA PHE A 56 -13.87 0.13 -9.45
C PHE A 56 -14.49 -0.45 -8.17
N GLU A 57 -13.76 -0.46 -7.07
CA GLU A 57 -14.26 -0.88 -5.77
C GLU A 57 -15.50 -0.08 -5.35
N ARG A 58 -15.42 1.25 -5.51
CA ARG A 58 -16.54 2.15 -5.20
C ARG A 58 -17.80 1.80 -6.01
N GLN A 59 -17.64 1.52 -7.30
CA GLN A 59 -18.75 1.18 -8.21
C GLN A 59 -19.34 -0.20 -7.91
N VAL A 60 -18.49 -1.19 -7.63
CA VAL A 60 -18.94 -2.55 -7.27
C VAL A 60 -19.72 -2.53 -5.95
N VAL A 61 -19.21 -1.85 -4.93
CA VAL A 61 -19.90 -1.66 -3.64
C VAL A 61 -21.23 -0.92 -3.82
N ALA A 62 -21.24 0.17 -4.58
CA ALA A 62 -22.46 0.94 -4.88
C ALA A 62 -23.50 0.12 -5.67
N SER A 63 -23.06 -0.90 -6.39
CA SER A 63 -23.93 -1.81 -7.14
C SER A 63 -24.61 -2.86 -6.28
N GLY A 64 -24.19 -3.01 -5.01
CA GLY A 64 -24.72 -4.01 -4.08
C GLY A 64 -24.28 -5.44 -4.39
N VAL A 65 -23.20 -5.62 -5.17
CA VAL A 65 -22.63 -6.94 -5.49
C VAL A 65 -21.85 -7.46 -4.27
N PRO A 66 -22.24 -8.57 -3.65
CA PRO A 66 -21.60 -9.09 -2.43
C PRO A 66 -20.37 -9.92 -2.79
N CYS A 67 -19.24 -9.28 -3.08
CA CYS A 67 -18.00 -9.98 -3.44
C CYS A 67 -16.79 -9.37 -2.73
N ASP A 68 -15.77 -10.21 -2.53
CA ASP A 68 -14.45 -9.79 -2.09
C ASP A 68 -13.58 -9.47 -3.31
N ILE A 69 -12.82 -8.38 -3.27
CA ILE A 69 -11.92 -7.98 -4.36
C ILE A 69 -10.49 -8.27 -3.94
N TYR A 70 -9.78 -9.04 -4.75
CA TYR A 70 -8.36 -9.37 -4.57
C TYR A 70 -7.55 -8.70 -5.66
N VAL A 71 -6.43 -8.10 -5.30
CA VAL A 71 -5.52 -7.43 -6.24
C VAL A 71 -4.17 -8.12 -6.19
N GLU A 72 -3.72 -8.61 -7.35
CA GLU A 72 -2.42 -9.26 -7.54
C GLU A 72 -1.66 -8.52 -8.65
N THR A 73 -0.34 -8.57 -8.62
CA THR A 73 0.51 -7.93 -9.62
C THR A 73 1.49 -8.90 -10.26
N LEU A 74 1.75 -8.71 -11.56
CA LEU A 74 2.75 -9.46 -12.31
C LEU A 74 4.12 -8.76 -12.35
N GLU A 75 4.16 -7.47 -11.99
CA GLU A 75 5.37 -6.63 -12.04
C GLU A 75 6.10 -6.68 -13.39
N CYS A 76 5.31 -6.60 -14.47
CA CYS A 76 5.83 -6.73 -15.83
C CYS A 76 6.78 -5.58 -16.18
N LYS A 77 7.93 -5.94 -16.76
CA LYS A 77 8.93 -4.99 -17.28
C LYS A 77 9.16 -5.20 -18.77
N SER A 78 10.11 -6.02 -19.11
CA SER A 78 10.55 -6.32 -20.47
C SER A 78 9.78 -7.47 -21.09
N ILE A 79 9.58 -7.44 -22.40
CA ILE A 79 8.99 -8.56 -23.15
C ILE A 79 9.75 -9.87 -22.94
N ASN A 80 11.02 -9.80 -22.58
CA ASN A 80 11.86 -10.97 -22.30
C ASN A 80 11.32 -11.80 -21.11
N ASP A 81 10.56 -11.17 -20.22
CA ASP A 81 9.96 -11.82 -19.06
C ASP A 81 8.58 -12.46 -19.36
N ALA A 82 8.12 -12.41 -20.61
CA ALA A 82 6.81 -12.91 -21.00
C ALA A 82 6.50 -14.35 -20.56
N PRO A 83 7.45 -15.32 -20.63
CA PRO A 83 7.20 -16.67 -20.11
C PRO A 83 6.89 -16.71 -18.62
N LEU A 84 7.53 -15.82 -17.84
CA LEU A 84 7.27 -15.66 -16.40
C LEU A 84 5.87 -15.09 -16.17
N TRP A 85 5.47 -14.07 -16.91
CA TRP A 85 4.13 -13.48 -16.80
C TRP A 85 3.02 -14.50 -17.09
N ILE A 86 3.19 -15.31 -18.14
CA ILE A 86 2.24 -16.38 -18.49
C ILE A 86 2.13 -17.38 -17.33
N SER A 87 3.26 -17.86 -16.81
CA SER A 87 3.30 -18.82 -15.71
C SER A 87 2.68 -18.24 -14.42
N GLN A 88 2.99 -17.00 -14.08
CA GLN A 88 2.41 -16.32 -12.92
C GLN A 88 0.90 -16.15 -13.08
N THR A 89 0.42 -15.74 -14.25
CA THR A 89 -1.01 -15.58 -14.55
C THR A 89 -1.75 -16.90 -14.38
N ASP A 90 -1.21 -18.00 -14.91
CA ASP A 90 -1.80 -19.34 -14.75
C ASP A 90 -1.86 -19.79 -13.30
N ASN A 91 -0.77 -19.59 -12.55
CA ASN A 91 -0.70 -19.91 -11.14
C ASN A 91 -1.71 -19.10 -10.30
N LEU A 92 -1.84 -17.79 -10.58
CA LEU A 92 -2.80 -16.92 -9.91
C LEU A 92 -4.23 -17.40 -10.16
N ILE A 93 -4.60 -17.60 -11.42
CA ILE A 93 -5.94 -18.05 -11.80
C ILE A 93 -6.24 -19.39 -11.14
N THR A 94 -5.35 -20.37 -11.26
CA THR A 94 -5.51 -21.72 -10.67
C THR A 94 -5.66 -21.64 -9.15
N ARG A 95 -4.88 -20.79 -8.49
CA ARG A 95 -4.97 -20.59 -7.03
C ARG A 95 -6.33 -20.04 -6.60
N TYR A 96 -6.88 -19.08 -7.33
CA TYR A 96 -8.18 -18.48 -6.99
C TYR A 96 -9.36 -19.36 -7.43
N GLU A 97 -9.25 -20.09 -8.55
CA GLU A 97 -10.23 -21.11 -8.94
C GLU A 97 -10.35 -22.22 -7.88
N SER A 98 -9.20 -22.67 -7.35
CA SER A 98 -9.17 -23.75 -6.32
C SER A 98 -9.78 -23.33 -4.99
N LYS A 99 -9.81 -22.05 -4.65
CA LYS A 99 -10.49 -21.53 -3.45
C LYS A 99 -12.01 -21.56 -3.58
N GLY A 100 -12.53 -21.64 -4.80
CA GLY A 100 -13.95 -21.52 -5.12
C GLY A 100 -14.46 -20.08 -4.99
N GLY A 101 -15.62 -19.81 -5.60
CA GLY A 101 -16.28 -18.50 -5.52
C GLY A 101 -15.73 -17.43 -6.48
N LEU A 102 -14.72 -17.72 -7.29
CA LEU A 102 -14.23 -16.78 -8.31
C LEU A 102 -15.29 -16.54 -9.39
N ARG A 103 -15.74 -15.29 -9.56
CA ARG A 103 -16.78 -14.90 -10.53
C ARG A 103 -16.28 -14.04 -11.65
N ALA A 104 -15.28 -13.21 -11.37
CA ALA A 104 -14.70 -12.36 -12.40
C ALA A 104 -13.18 -12.21 -12.22
N ILE A 105 -12.49 -12.04 -13.35
CA ILE A 105 -11.09 -11.67 -13.42
C ILE A 105 -11.01 -10.35 -14.19
N VAL A 106 -10.34 -9.37 -13.64
CA VAL A 106 -10.07 -8.06 -14.27
C VAL A 106 -8.58 -7.96 -14.54
N LEU A 107 -8.21 -7.89 -15.81
CA LEU A 107 -6.84 -7.85 -16.29
C LEU A 107 -6.48 -6.41 -16.64
N LEU A 108 -5.61 -5.80 -15.83
CA LEU A 108 -5.18 -4.42 -15.97
C LEU A 108 -3.81 -4.31 -16.63
N GLY A 109 -3.79 -3.84 -17.86
CA GLY A 109 -2.59 -3.66 -18.66
C GLY A 109 -2.42 -4.74 -19.72
N GLN A 110 -1.59 -4.41 -20.71
CA GLN A 110 -1.44 -5.20 -21.94
C GLN A 110 -0.80 -6.56 -21.66
N GLU A 111 0.18 -6.60 -20.76
CA GLU A 111 0.95 -7.79 -20.43
C GLU A 111 0.09 -8.83 -19.69
N ALA A 112 -0.72 -8.38 -18.72
CA ALA A 112 -1.65 -9.26 -18.00
C ALA A 112 -2.68 -9.87 -18.95
N TRP A 113 -3.23 -9.05 -19.86
CA TRP A 113 -4.18 -9.51 -20.86
C TRP A 113 -3.55 -10.48 -21.87
N ALA A 114 -2.38 -10.12 -22.41
CA ALA A 114 -1.67 -10.98 -23.36
C ALA A 114 -1.25 -12.32 -22.75
N SER A 115 -0.81 -12.31 -21.48
CA SER A 115 -0.49 -13.53 -20.73
C SER A 115 -1.72 -14.41 -20.56
N PHE A 116 -2.84 -13.83 -20.20
CA PHE A 116 -4.12 -14.54 -20.05
C PHE A 116 -4.57 -15.19 -21.37
N VAL A 117 -4.55 -14.44 -22.47
CA VAL A 117 -4.91 -14.94 -23.79
C VAL A 117 -3.97 -16.08 -24.24
N SER A 118 -2.69 -15.97 -23.90
CA SER A 118 -1.67 -16.98 -24.24
C SER A 118 -1.84 -18.32 -23.50
N LEU A 119 -2.62 -18.36 -22.40
CA LEU A 119 -2.94 -19.61 -21.73
C LEU A 119 -3.77 -20.57 -22.59
N GLY A 120 -4.48 -20.05 -23.60
CA GLY A 120 -5.36 -20.85 -24.46
C GLY A 120 -6.53 -21.51 -23.72
N ARG A 121 -6.71 -21.18 -22.44
CA ARG A 121 -7.83 -21.62 -21.60
C ARG A 121 -8.53 -20.40 -20.97
N ILE A 122 -9.84 -20.35 -21.08
CA ILE A 122 -10.66 -19.38 -20.39
C ILE A 122 -11.52 -20.15 -19.38
N PRO A 123 -11.57 -19.72 -18.11
CA PRO A 123 -12.44 -20.34 -17.12
C PRO A 123 -13.91 -20.28 -17.58
N LYS A 124 -14.61 -21.42 -17.62
CA LYS A 124 -15.93 -21.50 -18.27
C LYS A 124 -17.04 -20.70 -17.58
N GLU A 125 -16.91 -20.50 -16.27
CA GLU A 125 -17.94 -19.85 -15.43
C GLU A 125 -17.46 -18.53 -14.82
N VAL A 126 -16.36 -17.97 -15.34
CA VAL A 126 -15.73 -16.73 -14.83
C VAL A 126 -15.73 -15.70 -15.93
N MET A 127 -16.17 -14.49 -15.62
CA MET A 127 -16.12 -13.34 -16.52
C MET A 127 -14.69 -12.78 -16.53
N CYS A 128 -14.16 -12.50 -17.72
CA CYS A 128 -12.83 -11.94 -17.86
C CYS A 128 -12.89 -10.58 -18.54
N PHE A 129 -12.35 -9.56 -17.89
CA PHE A 129 -12.41 -8.19 -18.36
C PHE A 129 -11.00 -7.63 -18.58
N SER A 130 -10.84 -6.88 -19.67
CA SER A 130 -9.60 -6.15 -19.95
C SER A 130 -9.78 -4.65 -19.68
N CYS A 131 -8.73 -4.00 -19.21
CA CYS A 131 -8.60 -2.55 -19.17
C CYS A 131 -7.15 -2.11 -19.36
N PHE A 132 -6.94 -0.93 -19.91
CA PHE A 132 -5.62 -0.42 -20.29
C PHE A 132 -4.89 -1.30 -21.32
N VAL A 133 -5.65 -1.98 -22.15
CA VAL A 133 -5.18 -2.89 -23.19
C VAL A 133 -5.41 -2.25 -24.56
N SER A 134 -4.42 -2.33 -25.47
CA SER A 134 -4.59 -1.93 -26.86
C SER A 134 -5.57 -2.88 -27.56
N SER A 135 -6.37 -2.36 -28.50
CA SER A 135 -7.16 -3.20 -29.42
C SER A 135 -6.27 -4.09 -30.31
N ASN A 136 -5.04 -3.65 -30.56
CA ASN A 136 -4.03 -4.42 -31.28
C ASN A 136 -2.90 -4.79 -30.30
N GLY A 137 -2.46 -6.02 -30.38
CA GLY A 137 -1.39 -6.57 -29.58
C GLY A 137 -0.45 -7.45 -30.42
N ILE A 138 0.38 -8.18 -29.73
CA ILE A 138 1.31 -9.15 -30.31
C ILE A 138 1.18 -10.49 -29.60
N VAL A 139 1.47 -11.57 -30.32
CA VAL A 139 1.58 -12.89 -29.72
C VAL A 139 2.84 -12.94 -28.86
N LEU A 140 2.71 -13.38 -27.61
CA LEU A 140 3.86 -13.52 -26.73
C LEU A 140 4.81 -14.62 -27.22
N PRO A 141 6.14 -14.46 -27.02
CA PRO A 141 7.10 -15.45 -27.46
C PRO A 141 6.91 -16.78 -26.70
N PRO A 142 7.11 -17.92 -27.34
CA PRO A 142 7.27 -19.19 -26.66
C PRO A 142 8.56 -19.17 -25.81
N PRO A 143 8.65 -19.99 -24.73
CA PRO A 143 9.76 -19.94 -23.77
C PRO A 143 11.18 -20.11 -24.33
N ALA A 144 11.34 -20.54 -25.57
CA ALA A 144 12.63 -20.86 -26.22
C ALA A 144 13.19 -19.76 -27.12
N ASP A 145 12.46 -18.71 -27.48
CA ASP A 145 12.82 -17.80 -28.56
C ASP A 145 13.13 -16.36 -28.15
N SER A 146 13.82 -16.16 -27.04
CA SER A 146 14.19 -14.82 -26.52
C SER A 146 15.44 -14.23 -27.20
N THR A 147 15.54 -14.24 -28.51
CA THR A 147 16.65 -13.59 -29.24
C THR A 147 16.25 -12.22 -29.77
N GLY A 148 17.08 -11.23 -29.53
CA GLY A 148 16.91 -9.78 -29.60
C GLY A 148 16.42 -9.10 -30.90
N VAL A 149 15.94 -9.80 -31.90
CA VAL A 149 15.40 -9.24 -33.18
C VAL A 149 14.01 -9.82 -33.50
N TRP A 150 13.34 -10.38 -32.50
CA TRP A 150 12.07 -11.01 -32.72
C TRP A 150 10.96 -9.98 -32.99
N MET A 151 10.30 -10.11 -34.15
CA MET A 151 9.11 -9.35 -34.53
C MET A 151 7.90 -10.27 -34.48
N PRO A 152 7.12 -10.21 -33.39
CA PRO A 152 5.99 -11.10 -33.22
C PRO A 152 4.87 -10.83 -34.23
N PRO A 153 4.03 -11.82 -34.55
CA PRO A 153 2.82 -11.59 -35.32
C PRO A 153 1.86 -10.70 -34.49
N SER A 154 1.19 -9.78 -35.18
CA SER A 154 0.16 -8.94 -34.58
C SER A 154 -1.12 -9.73 -34.30
N ILE A 155 -1.87 -9.27 -33.32
CA ILE A 155 -3.17 -9.81 -32.92
C ILE A 155 -4.16 -8.64 -32.78
N ASN A 156 -5.31 -8.77 -33.42
CA ASN A 156 -6.41 -7.84 -33.19
C ASN A 156 -7.40 -8.46 -32.21
N TYR A 157 -7.44 -7.93 -31.00
CA TYR A 157 -8.30 -8.46 -29.93
C TYR A 157 -9.81 -8.28 -30.20
N MET A 158 -10.21 -7.30 -31.02
CA MET A 158 -11.59 -7.15 -31.42
C MET A 158 -12.06 -8.33 -32.30
N ASN A 159 -11.17 -8.89 -33.14
CA ASN A 159 -11.49 -10.02 -33.99
C ASN A 159 -11.54 -11.36 -33.22
N MET A 160 -11.01 -11.39 -31.99
CA MET A 160 -11.05 -12.58 -31.12
C MET A 160 -12.37 -12.71 -30.34
N VAL A 161 -13.19 -11.67 -30.28
CA VAL A 161 -14.44 -11.65 -29.49
C VAL A 161 -15.37 -12.81 -29.86
N ASP A 162 -15.48 -13.13 -31.13
CA ASP A 162 -16.36 -14.22 -31.61
C ASP A 162 -15.91 -15.61 -31.13
N SER A 163 -14.66 -15.76 -30.72
CA SER A 163 -14.08 -17.01 -30.22
C SER A 163 -14.04 -17.10 -28.68
N LEU A 164 -14.25 -16.01 -27.99
CA LEU A 164 -14.11 -15.87 -26.53
C LEU A 164 -15.46 -15.50 -25.91
N HIS A 165 -16.18 -16.45 -25.35
CA HIS A 165 -17.57 -16.26 -24.91
C HIS A 165 -17.77 -15.48 -23.59
N ASN A 166 -16.72 -15.35 -22.75
CA ASN A 166 -16.83 -14.77 -21.39
C ASN A 166 -15.95 -13.54 -21.20
N VAL A 167 -15.67 -12.81 -22.25
CA VAL A 167 -14.72 -11.70 -22.19
C VAL A 167 -15.38 -10.37 -22.54
N GLY A 168 -14.90 -9.32 -21.90
CA GLY A 168 -15.37 -7.97 -22.13
C GLY A 168 -14.38 -6.93 -21.64
N GLY A 169 -14.85 -5.71 -21.45
CA GLY A 169 -14.07 -4.61 -20.90
C GLY A 169 -13.82 -3.46 -21.85
N LEU A 170 -12.75 -2.72 -21.65
CA LEU A 170 -12.39 -1.53 -22.42
C LEU A 170 -11.04 -1.74 -23.12
N LEU A 171 -11.05 -1.67 -24.44
CA LEU A 171 -9.84 -1.66 -25.26
C LEU A 171 -9.53 -0.24 -25.72
N ASN A 172 -8.26 0.10 -25.76
CA ASN A 172 -7.77 1.38 -26.25
C ASN A 172 -7.36 1.27 -27.72
N LYS A 173 -7.72 2.26 -28.51
CA LYS A 173 -7.20 2.38 -29.88
C LYS A 173 -6.15 3.47 -29.92
N TYR A 174 -4.93 3.11 -30.25
CA TYR A 174 -3.86 4.05 -30.58
C TYR A 174 -3.98 4.44 -32.05
N ASP A 175 -4.45 5.65 -32.32
CA ASP A 175 -4.76 6.08 -33.69
C ASP A 175 -3.54 6.78 -34.32
N VAL A 176 -2.66 5.97 -34.93
CA VAL A 176 -1.47 6.44 -35.63
C VAL A 176 -1.84 7.40 -36.75
N ARG A 177 -2.88 7.09 -37.54
CA ARG A 177 -3.32 7.93 -38.68
C ARG A 177 -3.69 9.34 -38.24
N ARG A 178 -4.51 9.47 -37.20
CA ARG A 178 -4.89 10.79 -36.68
C ARG A 178 -3.71 11.58 -36.15
N ASN A 179 -2.73 10.91 -35.54
CA ASN A 179 -1.50 11.56 -35.10
C ASN A 179 -0.64 12.03 -36.28
N ILE A 180 -0.53 11.24 -37.34
CA ILE A 180 0.16 11.65 -38.57
C ILE A 180 -0.55 12.84 -39.24
N GLU A 181 -1.88 12.79 -39.36
CA GLU A 181 -2.69 13.89 -39.89
C GLU A 181 -2.54 15.16 -39.04
N LEU A 182 -2.52 15.02 -37.70
CA LEU A 182 -2.25 16.10 -36.78
C LEU A 182 -0.87 16.73 -37.01
N ILE A 183 0.18 15.89 -37.09
CA ILE A 183 1.56 16.34 -37.33
C ILE A 183 1.63 17.11 -38.65
N ARG A 184 1.08 16.56 -39.73
CA ARG A 184 1.09 17.20 -41.05
C ARG A 184 0.25 18.48 -41.10
N THR A 185 -0.79 18.58 -40.28
CA THR A 185 -1.61 19.79 -40.17
C THR A 185 -0.87 20.91 -39.47
N LEU A 186 -0.16 20.59 -38.39
CA LEU A 186 0.58 21.57 -37.59
C LEU A 186 1.96 21.90 -38.20
N TYR A 187 2.56 20.94 -38.92
CA TYR A 187 3.89 21.04 -39.52
C TYR A 187 3.85 20.48 -40.96
N PRO A 188 3.31 21.25 -41.92
CA PRO A 188 3.18 20.79 -43.32
C PRO A 188 4.50 20.45 -44.01
N GLU A 189 5.62 20.97 -43.47
CA GLU A 189 6.98 20.74 -43.99
C GLU A 189 7.58 19.41 -43.53
N VAL A 190 6.92 18.66 -42.64
CA VAL A 190 7.43 17.38 -42.13
C VAL A 190 7.34 16.31 -43.21
N GLU A 191 8.48 15.74 -43.52
CA GLU A 191 8.68 14.65 -44.52
C GLU A 191 8.92 13.29 -43.85
N ASN A 192 9.55 13.31 -42.65
CA ASN A 192 9.93 12.11 -41.91
C ASN A 192 9.27 12.06 -40.56
N ILE A 193 8.83 10.88 -40.14
CA ILE A 193 8.32 10.64 -38.80
C ILE A 193 9.26 9.68 -38.09
N ALA A 194 9.82 10.11 -36.96
CA ALA A 194 10.57 9.23 -36.09
C ALA A 194 9.63 8.66 -35.05
N PHE A 195 9.66 7.35 -34.86
CA PHE A 195 8.88 6.65 -33.85
C PHE A 195 9.79 6.21 -32.72
N ILE A 196 9.46 6.61 -31.48
CA ILE A 196 10.20 6.20 -30.29
C ILE A 196 9.48 5.03 -29.63
N SER A 197 10.22 3.93 -29.43
CA SER A 197 9.75 2.71 -28.82
C SER A 197 10.77 2.11 -27.86
N ASP A 198 10.32 1.15 -27.07
CA ASP A 198 11.13 0.46 -26.08
C ASP A 198 10.86 -1.05 -26.02
N ASN A 199 11.60 -1.75 -25.13
CA ASN A 199 11.52 -3.19 -24.95
C ASN A 199 10.32 -3.64 -24.09
N THR A 200 9.25 -2.86 -24.06
CA THR A 200 7.98 -3.26 -23.44
C THR A 200 7.06 -3.95 -24.43
N TYR A 201 6.11 -4.72 -23.94
CA TYR A 201 5.04 -5.28 -24.76
C TYR A 201 4.33 -4.20 -25.59
N GLY A 202 3.98 -3.09 -24.94
CA GLY A 202 3.30 -1.97 -25.58
C GLY A 202 4.13 -1.29 -26.67
N GLY A 203 5.43 -1.11 -26.43
CA GLY A 203 6.34 -0.54 -27.40
C GLY A 203 6.43 -1.38 -28.67
N ILE A 204 6.70 -2.67 -28.52
CA ILE A 204 6.83 -3.60 -29.65
C ILE A 204 5.51 -3.74 -30.40
N SER A 205 4.38 -3.80 -29.68
CA SER A 205 3.04 -3.87 -30.28
C SER A 205 2.74 -2.66 -31.18
N LEU A 206 3.09 -1.46 -30.73
CA LEU A 206 2.89 -0.23 -31.50
C LEU A 206 3.77 -0.19 -32.75
N VAL A 207 5.05 -0.55 -32.62
CA VAL A 207 5.96 -0.64 -33.79
C VAL A 207 5.41 -1.62 -34.83
N ARG A 208 4.91 -2.77 -34.38
CA ARG A 208 4.36 -3.77 -35.26
C ARG A 208 3.11 -3.27 -35.98
N GLU A 209 2.20 -2.61 -35.28
CA GLU A 209 1.00 -2.01 -35.85
C GLU A 209 1.34 -0.97 -36.92
N GLU A 210 2.35 -0.12 -36.68
CA GLU A 210 2.80 0.87 -37.67
C GLU A 210 3.37 0.24 -38.90
N MET A 211 4.29 -0.71 -38.77
CA MET A 211 4.93 -1.37 -39.89
C MET A 211 3.94 -2.13 -40.78
N GLU A 212 2.90 -2.72 -40.23
CA GLU A 212 1.87 -3.45 -40.96
C GLU A 212 0.86 -2.53 -41.67
N ASN A 213 0.44 -1.46 -41.01
CA ASN A 213 -0.66 -0.64 -41.49
C ASN A 213 -0.22 0.60 -42.29
N TYR A 214 1.07 1.00 -42.17
CA TYR A 214 1.60 2.21 -42.81
C TYR A 214 2.95 1.98 -43.52
N PRO A 215 3.06 1.01 -44.46
CA PRO A 215 4.33 0.67 -45.10
C PRO A 215 4.90 1.81 -45.95
N ASP A 216 4.07 2.76 -46.38
CA ASP A 216 4.50 3.90 -47.24
C ASP A 216 5.04 5.08 -46.43
N LEU A 217 5.03 5.00 -45.08
CA LEU A 217 5.64 6.03 -44.25
C LEU A 217 7.16 5.89 -44.24
N ASN A 218 7.82 7.03 -44.46
CA ASN A 218 9.26 7.11 -44.22
C ASN A 218 9.52 7.16 -42.71
N LEU A 219 9.38 6.00 -42.06
CA LEU A 219 9.47 5.85 -40.61
C LEU A 219 10.91 5.60 -40.21
N VAL A 220 11.42 6.43 -39.29
CA VAL A 220 12.71 6.21 -38.65
C VAL A 220 12.45 5.69 -37.24
N LEU A 221 12.79 4.43 -36.99
CA LEU A 221 12.60 3.82 -35.66
C LEU A 221 13.75 4.22 -34.73
N VAL A 222 13.42 4.70 -33.53
CA VAL A 222 14.34 4.91 -32.41
C VAL A 222 13.91 3.96 -31.30
N ASP A 223 14.63 2.86 -31.17
CA ASP A 223 14.23 1.74 -30.31
C ASP A 223 15.27 1.51 -29.21
N SER A 224 14.83 1.47 -27.96
CA SER A 224 15.73 1.21 -26.84
C SER A 224 16.38 -0.18 -26.89
N ARG A 225 15.80 -1.11 -27.64
CA ARG A 225 16.36 -2.47 -27.86
C ARG A 225 17.72 -2.44 -28.56
N ASP A 226 17.98 -1.42 -29.36
CA ASP A 226 19.27 -1.24 -30.03
C ASP A 226 20.39 -0.80 -29.08
N GLY A 227 20.05 -0.48 -27.83
CA GLY A 227 20.94 0.05 -26.81
C GLY A 227 20.98 1.58 -26.79
N ASP A 228 21.42 2.12 -25.67
CA ASP A 228 21.38 3.57 -25.42
C ASP A 228 22.20 4.37 -26.45
N GLU A 229 23.43 3.92 -26.76
CA GLU A 229 24.31 4.61 -27.70
C GLU A 229 23.71 4.64 -29.11
N ALA A 230 23.18 3.52 -29.60
CA ALA A 230 22.57 3.44 -30.91
C ALA A 230 21.27 4.26 -30.99
N SER A 231 20.41 4.19 -30.00
CA SER A 231 19.17 4.96 -29.91
C SER A 231 19.44 6.47 -29.87
N HIS A 232 20.43 6.89 -29.08
CA HIS A 232 20.85 8.30 -29.00
C HIS A 232 21.43 8.79 -30.33
N ALA A 233 22.28 7.98 -30.99
CA ALA A 233 22.82 8.30 -32.31
C ALA A 233 21.73 8.37 -33.38
N ALA A 234 20.76 7.43 -33.37
CA ALA A 234 19.61 7.44 -34.27
C ALA A 234 18.77 8.72 -34.10
N TYR A 235 18.45 9.11 -32.86
CA TYR A 235 17.70 10.32 -32.59
C TYR A 235 18.45 11.59 -32.97
N ALA A 236 19.72 11.69 -32.61
CA ALA A 236 20.57 12.85 -32.94
C ALA A 236 20.75 13.06 -34.46
N SER A 237 20.74 11.97 -35.22
CA SER A 237 20.94 11.99 -36.68
C SER A 237 19.64 12.11 -37.47
N LEU A 238 18.49 12.34 -36.83
CA LEU A 238 17.23 12.48 -37.54
C LEU A 238 17.30 13.57 -38.63
N PRO A 239 16.76 13.28 -39.84
CA PRO A 239 16.82 14.23 -40.95
C PRO A 239 16.13 15.57 -40.60
N PRO A 240 16.52 16.66 -41.26
CA PRO A 240 15.74 17.90 -41.22
C PRO A 240 14.28 17.64 -41.64
N ARG A 241 13.34 18.43 -41.13
CA ARG A 241 11.90 18.26 -41.36
C ARG A 241 11.34 16.92 -40.84
N SER A 242 11.87 16.46 -39.72
CA SER A 242 11.31 15.34 -38.97
C SER A 242 10.39 15.81 -37.87
N ALA A 243 9.39 14.99 -37.54
CA ALA A 243 8.64 15.08 -36.29
C ALA A 243 8.76 13.75 -35.56
N VAL A 244 8.57 13.79 -34.26
CA VAL A 244 8.73 12.60 -33.40
C VAL A 244 7.36 12.17 -32.91
N MET A 245 7.05 10.89 -33.03
CA MET A 245 5.90 10.24 -32.44
C MET A 245 6.37 9.33 -31.32
N LEU A 246 5.98 9.65 -30.10
CA LEU A 246 6.37 8.93 -28.90
C LEU A 246 5.34 7.86 -28.57
N GLY A 247 5.75 6.62 -28.65
CA GLY A 247 5.02 5.46 -28.14
C GLY A 247 5.30 5.25 -26.66
N THR A 248 6.39 4.54 -26.35
CA THR A 248 6.85 4.25 -24.99
C THR A 248 8.36 4.45 -24.90
N TRP A 249 8.85 4.76 -23.69
CA TRP A 249 10.29 4.89 -23.38
C TRP A 249 10.51 4.64 -21.90
N ARG A 250 10.48 3.36 -21.48
CA ARG A 250 10.53 2.96 -20.07
C ARG A 250 11.53 1.86 -19.78
N VAL A 251 11.84 1.00 -20.76
CA VAL A 251 12.66 -0.19 -20.57
C VAL A 251 13.77 -0.22 -21.61
N GLY A 252 14.99 -0.41 -21.14
CA GLY A 252 16.20 -0.49 -21.99
C GLY A 252 16.40 -1.83 -22.66
N SER A 253 17.49 -1.94 -23.40
CA SER A 253 17.91 -3.18 -24.08
C SER A 253 18.24 -4.32 -23.10
N ASP A 254 18.69 -3.99 -21.88
CA ASP A 254 18.97 -4.91 -20.79
C ASP A 254 17.71 -5.46 -20.09
N GLY A 255 16.52 -4.93 -20.42
CA GLY A 255 15.26 -5.28 -19.81
C GLY A 255 14.97 -4.55 -18.49
N GLU A 256 15.85 -3.65 -18.06
CA GLU A 256 15.63 -2.86 -16.84
C GLU A 256 14.98 -1.50 -17.14
N TYR A 257 14.38 -0.92 -16.11
CA TYR A 257 13.74 0.39 -16.24
C TYR A 257 14.76 1.48 -16.51
N LEU A 258 14.50 2.26 -17.55
CA LEU A 258 15.24 3.48 -17.85
C LEU A 258 15.02 4.53 -16.76
N MET A 259 16.03 5.35 -16.50
CA MET A 259 15.91 6.45 -15.54
C MET A 259 14.80 7.42 -15.97
N GLN A 260 14.13 8.04 -15.02
CA GLN A 260 13.01 8.97 -15.27
C GLN A 260 13.39 10.13 -16.22
N ARG A 261 14.65 10.54 -16.25
CA ARG A 261 15.17 11.61 -17.13
C ARG A 261 15.60 11.12 -18.51
N SER A 262 15.70 9.82 -18.73
CA SER A 262 16.23 9.25 -19.97
C SER A 262 15.51 9.75 -21.24
N LEU A 263 14.18 9.89 -21.18
CA LEU A 263 13.41 10.46 -22.29
C LEU A 263 13.74 11.93 -22.54
N ASN A 264 13.91 12.72 -21.49
CA ASN A 264 14.33 14.11 -21.61
C ASN A 264 15.73 14.22 -22.20
N ASP A 265 16.67 13.40 -21.72
CA ASP A 265 18.04 13.39 -22.21
C ASP A 265 18.09 13.01 -23.70
N LEU A 266 17.30 12.01 -24.12
CA LEU A 266 17.14 11.64 -25.54
C LEU A 266 16.61 12.83 -26.38
N VAL A 267 15.52 13.46 -25.94
CA VAL A 267 14.88 14.56 -26.69
C VAL A 267 15.78 15.81 -26.74
N GLN A 268 16.62 16.04 -25.73
CA GLN A 268 17.57 17.16 -25.72
C GLN A 268 18.70 17.02 -26.75
N LEU A 269 18.94 15.85 -27.32
CA LEU A 269 19.91 15.67 -28.42
C LEU A 269 19.49 16.41 -29.69
N ASN A 270 18.19 16.61 -29.91
CA ASN A 270 17.65 17.41 -31.01
C ASN A 270 16.38 18.16 -30.58
N PRO A 271 16.49 19.22 -29.75
CA PRO A 271 15.35 19.87 -29.08
C PRO A 271 14.44 20.67 -30.02
N ARG A 272 14.80 20.79 -31.30
CA ARG A 272 14.00 21.53 -32.28
C ARG A 272 12.90 20.68 -32.90
N LEU A 273 12.96 19.36 -32.75
CA LEU A 273 11.97 18.47 -33.31
C LEU A 273 10.69 18.50 -32.45
N PRO A 274 9.53 18.68 -33.08
CA PRO A 274 8.26 18.58 -32.34
C PRO A 274 8.01 17.12 -31.97
N VAL A 275 7.70 16.88 -30.69
CA VAL A 275 7.40 15.56 -30.14
C VAL A 275 5.91 15.46 -29.87
N PHE A 276 5.25 14.48 -30.48
CA PHE A 276 3.85 14.13 -30.28
C PHE A 276 3.73 12.78 -29.56
N SER A 277 2.69 12.59 -28.81
CA SER A 277 2.46 11.35 -28.08
C SER A 277 1.22 10.62 -28.58
N ILE A 278 1.34 9.30 -28.77
CA ILE A 278 0.22 8.43 -29.13
C ILE A 278 -0.40 7.77 -27.89
N THR A 279 0.34 7.74 -26.79
CA THR A 279 -0.04 7.03 -25.55
C THR A 279 -0.32 7.94 -24.36
N GLN A 280 -0.30 9.25 -24.53
CA GLN A 280 -0.28 10.26 -23.46
C GLN A 280 1.06 10.36 -22.68
N THR A 281 2.00 9.44 -22.92
CA THR A 281 3.34 9.50 -22.32
C THR A 281 4.06 10.78 -22.77
N GLY A 282 4.71 11.45 -21.84
CA GLY A 282 5.50 12.66 -22.10
C GLY A 282 4.69 13.94 -22.31
N ILE A 283 3.36 13.92 -22.38
CA ILE A 283 2.53 15.14 -22.38
C ILE A 283 2.69 15.82 -21.01
N GLY A 284 2.99 17.11 -21.04
CA GLY A 284 3.34 17.88 -19.84
C GLY A 284 4.83 17.87 -19.51
N ASP A 285 5.66 17.15 -20.28
CA ASP A 285 7.13 17.11 -20.13
C ASP A 285 7.82 17.38 -21.48
N VAL A 286 7.94 16.36 -22.35
CA VAL A 286 8.63 16.48 -23.65
C VAL A 286 7.68 16.62 -24.83
N ALA A 287 6.51 16.00 -24.79
CA ALA A 287 5.56 15.98 -25.88
C ALA A 287 4.61 17.19 -25.84
N VAL A 288 4.34 17.75 -27.04
CA VAL A 288 3.39 18.88 -27.21
C VAL A 288 1.95 18.43 -27.03
N GLY A 289 1.63 17.20 -27.38
CA GLY A 289 0.30 16.63 -27.32
C GLY A 289 0.15 15.49 -28.32
N GLY A 290 -1.09 15.12 -28.61
CA GLY A 290 -1.43 14.11 -29.59
C GLY A 290 -2.89 13.70 -29.53
N PHE A 291 -3.27 12.79 -30.40
CA PHE A 291 -4.54 12.06 -30.28
C PHE A 291 -4.29 10.81 -29.44
N VAL A 292 -4.85 10.79 -28.24
CA VAL A 292 -4.57 9.75 -27.24
C VAL A 292 -5.86 9.09 -26.76
N PRO A 293 -5.82 7.82 -26.30
CA PRO A 293 -6.99 7.15 -25.74
C PRO A 293 -7.45 7.83 -24.44
N ASN A 294 -8.74 7.77 -24.17
CA ASN A 294 -9.30 8.16 -22.87
C ASN A 294 -9.23 6.96 -21.91
N TYR A 295 -8.46 7.09 -20.85
CA TYR A 295 -8.24 6.03 -19.86
C TYR A 295 -9.20 6.09 -18.65
N GLU A 296 -10.06 7.14 -18.55
CA GLU A 296 -10.79 7.42 -17.31
C GLU A 296 -12.02 6.54 -17.07
N ASN A 297 -12.60 5.96 -18.14
CA ASN A 297 -13.90 5.28 -18.04
C ASN A 297 -13.86 3.77 -17.77
N GLY A 298 -12.67 3.17 -17.69
CA GLY A 298 -12.52 1.71 -17.62
C GLY A 298 -13.23 1.07 -16.43
N ALA A 299 -13.08 1.65 -15.25
CA ALA A 299 -13.69 1.14 -14.02
C ALA A 299 -15.22 1.12 -14.09
N ASN A 300 -15.82 2.20 -14.62
CA ASN A 300 -17.27 2.31 -14.77
C ASN A 300 -17.83 1.30 -15.78
N VAL A 301 -17.15 1.12 -16.91
CA VAL A 301 -17.55 0.17 -17.97
C VAL A 301 -17.53 -1.26 -17.43
N ILE A 302 -16.46 -1.67 -16.75
CA ILE A 302 -16.33 -3.03 -16.23
C ILE A 302 -17.32 -3.27 -15.10
N ALA A 303 -17.45 -2.34 -14.16
CA ALA A 303 -18.38 -2.46 -13.04
C ALA A 303 -19.85 -2.54 -13.54
N ALA A 304 -20.19 -1.83 -14.61
CA ALA A 304 -21.51 -1.91 -15.21
C ALA A 304 -21.80 -3.29 -15.84
N GLN A 305 -20.81 -3.88 -16.54
CA GLN A 305 -20.93 -5.23 -17.11
C GLN A 305 -21.04 -6.30 -16.01
N ILE A 306 -20.25 -6.19 -14.94
CA ILE A 306 -20.33 -7.08 -13.77
C ILE A 306 -21.70 -6.97 -13.11
N LYS A 307 -22.19 -5.76 -12.91
CA LYS A 307 -23.54 -5.52 -12.34
C LYS A 307 -24.64 -6.17 -13.19
N GLU A 308 -24.54 -6.07 -14.50
CA GLU A 308 -25.51 -6.67 -15.41
C GLU A 308 -25.48 -8.21 -15.34
N TYR A 309 -24.27 -8.79 -15.29
CA TYR A 309 -24.09 -10.23 -15.08
C TYR A 309 -24.74 -10.71 -13.78
N TYR A 310 -24.53 -9.98 -12.68
CA TYR A 310 -25.14 -10.34 -11.38
C TYR A 310 -26.67 -10.21 -11.37
N LYS A 311 -27.25 -9.37 -12.23
CA LYS A 311 -28.71 -9.24 -12.36
C LYS A 311 -29.32 -10.32 -13.23
N THR A 312 -28.69 -10.64 -14.35
CA THR A 312 -29.26 -11.49 -15.41
C THR A 312 -28.82 -12.94 -15.30
N GLY A 313 -27.69 -13.21 -14.65
CA GLY A 313 -27.01 -14.51 -14.67
C GLY A 313 -26.48 -14.91 -16.05
N SER A 314 -26.59 -14.01 -17.06
CA SER A 314 -26.15 -14.25 -18.43
C SER A 314 -24.84 -13.55 -18.72
N MET A 315 -23.95 -14.23 -19.43
CA MET A 315 -22.67 -13.69 -19.92
C MET A 315 -22.81 -13.01 -21.29
N GLU A 316 -24.00 -13.04 -21.91
CA GLU A 316 -24.24 -12.45 -23.23
C GLU A 316 -24.09 -10.93 -23.28
N GLY A 317 -24.09 -10.26 -22.14
CA GLY A 317 -23.88 -8.80 -22.03
C GLY A 317 -22.43 -8.35 -21.96
N ALA A 318 -21.48 -9.27 -21.81
CA ALA A 318 -20.07 -8.92 -21.78
C ALA A 318 -19.54 -8.73 -23.21
N HIS A 319 -19.01 -7.56 -23.47
CA HIS A 319 -18.40 -7.25 -24.78
C HIS A 319 -17.31 -6.19 -24.61
N PHE A 320 -16.45 -6.10 -25.61
CA PHE A 320 -15.45 -5.05 -25.63
C PHE A 320 -16.04 -3.73 -26.11
N HIS A 321 -15.74 -2.68 -25.36
CA HIS A 321 -15.90 -1.31 -25.82
C HIS A 321 -14.55 -0.78 -26.28
N LEU A 322 -14.54 0.02 -27.34
CA LEU A 322 -13.38 0.82 -27.70
C LEU A 322 -13.44 2.15 -26.94
N SER A 323 -12.33 2.51 -26.33
CA SER A 323 -12.21 3.82 -25.69
C SER A 323 -12.21 4.92 -26.74
N ASP A 324 -12.99 5.96 -26.49
CA ASP A 324 -12.95 7.17 -27.30
C ASP A 324 -11.61 7.89 -27.08
N GLY A 325 -10.90 8.17 -28.18
CA GLY A 325 -9.71 9.00 -28.11
C GLY A 325 -10.04 10.49 -28.19
N GLY A 326 -9.09 11.32 -27.78
CA GLY A 326 -9.20 12.77 -27.85
C GLY A 326 -7.86 13.44 -28.13
N TYR A 327 -7.93 14.67 -28.63
CA TYR A 327 -6.74 15.52 -28.78
C TYR A 327 -6.42 16.17 -27.43
N VAL A 328 -5.24 15.90 -26.91
CA VAL A 328 -4.74 16.45 -25.63
C VAL A 328 -3.42 17.16 -25.88
N PHE A 329 -3.27 18.37 -25.39
CA PHE A 329 -2.07 19.19 -25.59
C PHE A 329 -1.60 19.82 -24.29
N ASP A 330 -0.28 20.01 -24.17
CA ASP A 330 0.34 20.77 -23.08
C ASP A 330 0.43 22.25 -23.42
N SER A 331 -0.15 23.11 -22.58
CA SER A 331 -0.22 24.57 -22.84
C SER A 331 1.15 25.23 -22.89
N ARG A 332 2.14 24.73 -22.13
CA ARG A 332 3.51 25.25 -22.12
C ARG A 332 4.23 24.91 -23.41
N LYS A 333 4.13 23.64 -23.84
CA LYS A 333 4.76 23.18 -25.09
C LYS A 333 4.16 23.84 -26.33
N LEU A 334 2.85 24.08 -26.34
CA LEU A 334 2.22 24.87 -27.41
C LEU A 334 2.84 26.28 -27.52
N LYS A 335 3.04 26.95 -26.39
CA LYS A 335 3.68 28.28 -26.36
C LYS A 335 5.14 28.21 -26.76
N GLU A 336 5.89 27.23 -26.28
CA GLU A 336 7.31 27.03 -26.62
C GLU A 336 7.51 26.82 -28.12
N LEU A 337 6.66 26.01 -28.74
CA LEU A 337 6.69 25.70 -30.18
C LEU A 337 5.91 26.76 -31.03
N LYS A 338 5.35 27.79 -30.41
CA LYS A 338 4.56 28.85 -31.05
C LYS A 338 3.35 28.34 -31.85
N ILE A 339 2.73 27.25 -31.38
CA ILE A 339 1.51 26.71 -31.98
C ILE A 339 0.32 27.48 -31.43
N ALA A 340 -0.45 28.08 -32.30
CA ALA A 340 -1.65 28.85 -31.91
C ALA A 340 -2.81 27.88 -31.59
N GLU A 341 -3.58 28.17 -30.54
CA GLU A 341 -4.71 27.30 -30.13
C GLU A 341 -5.77 27.13 -31.23
N TYR A 342 -5.99 28.14 -32.09
CA TYR A 342 -6.92 28.05 -33.20
C TYR A 342 -6.48 27.08 -34.32
N ALA A 343 -5.20 26.69 -34.34
CA ALA A 343 -4.65 25.70 -35.29
C ALA A 343 -4.90 24.26 -34.84
N LEU A 344 -5.32 24.06 -33.59
CA LEU A 344 -5.61 22.74 -33.05
C LEU A 344 -6.96 22.21 -33.54
N PRO A 345 -7.11 20.89 -33.64
CA PRO A 345 -8.39 20.27 -33.99
C PRO A 345 -9.52 20.67 -33.03
N LYS A 346 -10.75 20.75 -33.54
CA LYS A 346 -11.90 21.05 -32.69
C LYS A 346 -12.09 19.97 -31.61
N GLY A 347 -12.39 20.42 -30.40
CA GLY A 347 -12.56 19.51 -29.25
C GLY A 347 -11.25 19.13 -28.57
N SER A 348 -10.13 19.78 -28.91
CA SER A 348 -8.87 19.59 -28.21
C SER A 348 -8.96 20.03 -26.76
N VAL A 349 -8.41 19.20 -25.86
CA VAL A 349 -8.23 19.50 -24.44
C VAL A 349 -6.82 20.05 -24.25
N ILE A 350 -6.71 21.24 -23.67
CA ILE A 350 -5.43 21.85 -23.34
C ILE A 350 -5.19 21.68 -21.84
N GLU A 351 -4.20 20.88 -21.50
CA GLU A 351 -3.82 20.63 -20.11
C GLU A 351 -2.77 21.65 -19.67
N ASP A 352 -3.04 22.29 -18.54
CA ASP A 352 -2.01 23.05 -17.83
C ASP A 352 -1.25 22.08 -16.92
N THR A 353 0.07 22.05 -17.07
CA THR A 353 0.92 21.31 -16.12
C THR A 353 0.71 21.84 -14.70
N VAL A 354 1.01 21.00 -13.70
CA VAL A 354 0.99 21.43 -12.28
C VAL A 354 1.86 22.68 -12.08
N ALA A 355 3.00 22.78 -12.79
CA ALA A 355 3.86 23.96 -12.78
C ALA A 355 3.17 25.19 -13.41
N ALA A 356 2.43 25.02 -14.50
CA ALA A 356 1.68 26.11 -15.13
C ALA A 356 0.46 26.53 -14.29
N LYS A 357 -0.22 25.56 -13.66
CA LYS A 357 -1.28 25.86 -12.67
C LYS A 357 -0.72 26.61 -11.47
N LEU A 358 0.41 26.17 -10.91
CA LEU A 358 1.10 26.88 -9.83
C LEU A 358 1.54 28.28 -10.26
N SER A 359 2.09 28.45 -11.48
CA SER A 359 2.46 29.75 -12.03
C SER A 359 1.24 30.67 -12.24
N LYS A 360 0.12 30.13 -12.72
CA LYS A 360 -1.15 30.89 -12.87
C LYS A 360 -1.69 31.36 -11.53
N TYR A 361 -1.46 30.58 -10.47
CA TYR A 361 -1.86 30.93 -9.11
C TYR A 361 -0.73 31.57 -8.29
N SER A 362 0.45 31.82 -8.85
CA SER A 362 1.60 32.38 -8.11
C SER A 362 1.26 33.69 -7.43
N HIS A 363 0.54 34.59 -8.12
CA HIS A 363 0.06 35.84 -7.52
C HIS A 363 -0.88 35.64 -6.34
N TYR A 364 -1.75 34.62 -6.41
CA TYR A 364 -2.64 34.30 -5.29
C TYR A 364 -1.85 33.66 -4.13
N ILE A 365 -0.83 32.86 -4.45
CA ILE A 365 0.07 32.28 -3.45
C ILE A 365 0.90 33.37 -2.78
N GLU A 366 1.42 34.34 -3.55
CA GLU A 366 2.12 35.51 -3.00
C GLU A 366 1.21 36.34 -2.10
N LEU A 367 -0.02 36.64 -2.54
CA LEU A 367 -1.01 37.35 -1.73
C LEU A 367 -1.39 36.53 -0.47
N LEU A 368 -1.51 35.22 -0.58
CA LEU A 368 -1.78 34.34 0.56
C LEU A 368 -0.60 34.38 1.55
N VAL A 369 0.63 34.27 1.06
CA VAL A 369 1.84 34.36 1.90
C VAL A 369 1.92 35.72 2.60
N VAL A 370 1.69 36.82 1.87
CA VAL A 370 1.63 38.17 2.48
C VAL A 370 0.52 38.25 3.51
N GLY A 371 -0.66 37.69 3.22
CA GLY A 371 -1.78 37.62 4.17
C GLY A 371 -1.43 36.84 5.44
N ILE A 372 -0.77 35.69 5.29
CA ILE A 372 -0.29 34.88 6.42
C ILE A 372 0.76 35.64 7.24
N VAL A 373 1.72 36.31 6.57
CA VAL A 373 2.74 37.12 7.26
C VAL A 373 2.09 38.26 8.04
N LEU A 374 1.14 38.98 7.44
CA LEU A 374 0.39 40.03 8.12
C LEU A 374 -0.43 39.49 9.31
N LEU A 375 -1.05 38.31 9.14
CA LEU A 375 -1.78 37.65 10.23
C LEU A 375 -0.85 37.25 11.38
N VAL A 376 0.32 36.69 11.06
CA VAL A 376 1.35 36.34 12.06
C VAL A 376 1.86 37.59 12.77
N LEU A 377 2.13 38.68 12.05
CA LEU A 377 2.51 39.96 12.65
C LEU A 377 1.41 40.54 13.54
N LEU A 378 0.15 40.44 13.10
CA LEU A 378 -1.00 40.84 13.91
C LEU A 378 -1.11 39.99 15.17
N LEU A 379 -0.93 38.67 15.06
CA LEU A 379 -0.95 37.76 16.22
C LEU A 379 0.20 38.07 17.19
N ILE A 380 1.41 38.35 16.66
CA ILE A 380 2.55 38.76 17.48
C ILE A 380 2.25 40.10 18.17
N PHE A 381 1.65 41.05 17.46
CA PHE A 381 1.26 42.35 18.02
C PHE A 381 0.17 42.20 19.12
N VAL A 382 -0.84 41.37 18.83
CA VAL A 382 -1.89 41.06 19.83
C VAL A 382 -1.28 40.35 21.06
N ALA A 383 -0.38 39.40 20.82
CA ALA A 383 0.37 38.72 21.87
C ALA A 383 1.24 39.71 22.68
N PHE A 384 1.90 40.65 22.00
CA PHE A 384 2.67 41.73 22.66
C PHE A 384 1.78 42.62 23.50
N LEU A 385 0.62 43.07 22.99
CA LEU A 385 -0.35 43.85 23.74
C LEU A 385 -0.91 43.06 24.94
N PHE A 386 -1.19 41.78 24.71
CA PHE A 386 -1.67 40.88 25.77
C PHE A 386 -0.61 40.67 26.87
N LEU A 387 0.65 40.48 26.48
CA LEU A 387 1.77 40.36 27.41
C LEU A 387 2.01 41.68 28.15
N ARG A 388 1.86 42.82 27.46
CA ARG A 388 1.98 44.16 28.06
C ARG A 388 0.86 44.44 29.07
N THR A 389 -0.38 44.12 28.72
CA THR A 389 -1.53 44.26 29.66
C THR A 389 -1.41 43.29 30.84
N ARG A 390 -0.91 42.07 30.61
CA ARG A 390 -0.60 41.12 31.67
C ARG A 390 0.53 41.61 32.60
N ARG A 391 1.58 42.24 32.03
CA ARG A 391 2.63 42.86 32.86
C ARG A 391 2.11 44.01 33.70
N LEU A 392 1.24 44.87 33.15
CA LEU A 392 0.60 45.95 33.90
C LEU A 392 -0.31 45.39 34.99
N LYS A 393 -1.03 44.31 34.69
CA LYS A 393 -1.91 43.63 35.67
C LYS A 393 -1.09 42.97 36.80
N ARG A 394 0.06 42.35 36.45
CA ARG A 394 0.99 41.78 37.45
C ARG A 394 1.61 42.84 38.38
N THR A 395 1.95 44.03 37.87
CA THR A 395 2.48 45.10 38.67
C THR A 395 1.41 45.66 39.64
N LEU A 396 0.13 45.49 39.28
CA LEU A 396 -0.99 45.79 40.20
C LEU A 396 -1.21 44.67 41.23
N GLU A 397 -1.04 43.41 40.83
CA GLU A 397 -1.21 42.23 41.69
C GLU A 397 0.00 41.97 42.62
N GLU A 398 1.23 42.42 42.24
CA GLU A 398 2.41 42.39 43.12
C GLU A 398 2.26 43.29 44.38
N ARG A 399 1.35 44.25 44.35
CA ARG A 399 1.00 45.06 45.56
C ARG A 399 0.02 44.33 46.48
N GLU A 400 -0.64 43.31 45.99
CA GLU A 400 -1.48 42.43 46.82
C GLU A 400 -0.76 41.16 47.29
N GLY A 401 0.58 41.21 47.25
CA GLY A 401 1.55 40.10 47.42
C GLY A 401 1.61 39.38 48.78
N GLN A 402 0.49 39.13 49.41
CA GLN A 402 0.44 38.23 50.56
C GLN A 402 -0.25 36.87 50.28
N LEU A 403 -0.56 36.59 49.01
CA LEU A 403 -1.20 35.30 48.61
C LEU A 403 -0.24 34.24 48.05
N VAL A 404 1.07 34.49 48.09
CA VAL A 404 2.08 33.62 47.43
C VAL A 404 2.35 32.30 48.17
N ILE A 405 2.00 32.17 49.45
CA ILE A 405 2.32 30.95 50.23
C ILE A 405 1.42 29.75 49.87
N ALA A 406 0.30 29.97 49.18
CA ALA A 406 -0.60 28.88 48.78
C ALA A 406 -0.19 28.20 47.42
N ARG A 407 0.78 28.78 46.70
CA ARG A 407 1.10 28.35 45.35
C ARG A 407 2.21 27.28 45.24
N GLU A 408 3.04 27.13 46.27
CA GLU A 408 4.16 26.18 46.27
C GLU A 408 3.74 24.70 46.30
N LYS A 409 2.50 24.41 46.63
CA LYS A 409 1.96 23.03 46.61
C LYS A 409 1.42 22.55 45.26
N ALA A 410 1.35 23.42 44.25
CA ALA A 410 0.72 23.08 42.95
C ALA A 410 1.71 22.80 41.79
N GLU A 411 3.02 22.95 42.00
CA GLU A 411 4.03 22.85 40.94
C GLU A 411 4.70 21.46 40.78
N GLU A 412 4.45 20.54 41.72
CA GLU A 412 4.98 19.17 41.68
C GLU A 412 4.51 18.31 40.50
N PRO A 413 3.26 18.41 39.95
CA PRO A 413 2.80 17.55 38.89
C PRO A 413 3.39 17.84 37.49
N ASP A 414 3.78 19.08 37.19
CA ASP A 414 4.24 19.47 35.85
C ASP A 414 5.70 19.08 35.58
N MET A 415 6.54 19.03 36.63
CA MET A 415 7.92 18.52 36.50
C MET A 415 7.94 17.01 36.21
N LEU A 416 7.06 16.25 36.86
CA LEU A 416 6.96 14.80 36.64
C LEU A 416 6.50 14.47 35.22
N LYS A 417 5.57 15.25 34.64
CA LYS A 417 5.07 15.07 33.29
C LYS A 417 6.11 15.41 32.23
N SER A 418 6.90 16.44 32.44
CA SER A 418 7.99 16.84 31.54
C SER A 418 9.14 15.85 31.55
N ALA A 419 9.50 15.33 32.72
CA ALA A 419 10.51 14.27 32.87
C ALA A 419 10.04 12.96 32.20
N PHE A 420 8.75 12.62 32.31
CA PHE A 420 8.14 11.47 31.65
C PHE A 420 8.29 11.55 30.12
N LEU A 421 7.91 12.70 29.51
CA LEU A 421 8.01 12.90 28.05
C LEU A 421 9.46 12.91 27.55
N ALA A 422 10.39 13.45 28.32
CA ALA A 422 11.81 13.44 27.98
C ALA A 422 12.38 12.03 27.98
N ASN A 423 12.07 11.23 29.01
CA ASN A 423 12.50 9.84 29.11
C ASN A 423 11.90 8.97 28.00
N MET A 424 10.61 9.15 27.68
CA MET A 424 9.96 8.48 26.55
C MET A 424 10.69 8.75 25.23
N SER A 425 10.99 10.03 24.96
CA SER A 425 11.69 10.42 23.72
C SER A 425 13.05 9.76 23.59
N HIS A 426 13.78 9.62 24.71
CA HIS A 426 15.07 8.97 24.74
C HIS A 426 14.96 7.45 24.50
N GLU A 427 14.05 6.77 25.22
CA GLU A 427 13.85 5.32 25.09
C GLU A 427 13.25 4.91 23.72
N ILE A 428 12.53 5.79 23.03
CA ILE A 428 12.07 5.61 21.64
C ILE A 428 13.22 5.83 20.65
N ARG A 429 14.04 6.86 20.86
CA ARG A 429 15.10 7.23 19.92
C ARG A 429 16.17 6.17 19.77
N THR A 430 16.55 5.51 20.88
CA THR A 430 17.63 4.51 20.88
C THR A 430 17.35 3.33 19.96
N PRO A 431 16.23 2.58 20.08
CA PRO A 431 15.91 1.49 19.16
C PRO A 431 15.63 1.99 17.73
N LEU A 432 15.01 3.16 17.58
CA LEU A 432 14.75 3.74 16.26
C LEU A 432 16.06 4.05 15.51
N ASN A 433 17.04 4.63 16.17
CA ASN A 433 18.35 4.89 15.58
C ASN A 433 19.08 3.59 15.20
N ALA A 434 18.94 2.53 16.01
CA ALA A 434 19.48 1.21 15.66
C ALA A 434 18.80 0.63 14.42
N ILE A 435 17.46 0.69 14.34
CA ILE A 435 16.69 0.24 13.17
C ILE A 435 17.16 0.98 11.92
N VAL A 436 17.20 2.31 11.95
CA VAL A 436 17.60 3.15 10.82
C VAL A 436 19.06 2.90 10.45
N GLY A 437 19.97 2.87 11.45
CA GLY A 437 21.39 2.68 11.22
C GLY A 437 21.72 1.33 10.58
N PHE A 438 21.22 0.24 11.15
CA PHE A 438 21.49 -1.10 10.63
C PHE A 438 20.74 -1.37 9.31
N SER A 439 19.55 -0.81 9.12
CA SER A 439 18.86 -0.86 7.82
C SER A 439 19.66 -0.13 6.73
N SER A 440 20.31 0.98 7.05
CA SER A 440 21.18 1.69 6.12
C SER A 440 22.47 0.90 5.82
N LEU A 441 23.06 0.26 6.83
CA LEU A 441 24.24 -0.59 6.65
C LEU A 441 23.95 -1.82 5.77
N MET A 442 22.73 -2.35 5.84
CA MET A 442 22.29 -3.49 5.01
C MET A 442 22.22 -3.18 3.51
N GLN A 443 22.26 -1.91 3.12
CA GLN A 443 22.29 -1.48 1.70
C GLN A 443 23.70 -1.56 1.10
N GLY A 444 24.74 -1.87 1.87
CA GLY A 444 26.09 -2.03 1.38
C GLY A 444 26.25 -3.26 0.48
N GLU A 445 26.96 -3.08 -0.63
CA GLU A 445 27.17 -4.13 -1.65
C GLU A 445 28.15 -5.23 -1.20
N GLU A 446 29.00 -5.00 -0.20
CA GLU A 446 30.09 -5.90 0.22
C GLU A 446 29.81 -6.71 1.50
N LEU A 447 28.55 -6.77 1.97
CA LEU A 447 28.22 -7.49 3.20
C LEU A 447 28.17 -9.01 2.99
N SER A 448 28.82 -9.75 3.89
CA SER A 448 28.70 -11.21 3.98
C SER A 448 27.27 -11.63 4.35
N GLN A 449 26.94 -12.90 4.11
CA GLN A 449 25.61 -13.43 4.43
C GLN A 449 25.39 -13.47 5.95
N GLU A 450 26.46 -13.71 6.73
CA GLU A 450 26.45 -13.71 8.19
C GLU A 450 26.18 -12.29 8.75
N GLU A 451 26.91 -11.28 8.25
CA GLU A 451 26.72 -9.88 8.68
C GLU A 451 25.32 -9.37 8.35
N ARG A 452 24.80 -9.74 7.18
CA ARG A 452 23.44 -9.38 6.79
C ARG A 452 22.39 -10.01 7.71
N ALA A 453 22.58 -11.27 8.09
CA ALA A 453 21.71 -11.96 9.03
C ALA A 453 21.79 -11.34 10.43
N GLU A 454 22.97 -10.95 10.88
CA GLU A 454 23.17 -10.26 12.16
C GLU A 454 22.47 -8.89 12.17
N TYR A 455 22.63 -8.09 11.12
CA TYR A 455 21.97 -6.77 11.04
C TYR A 455 20.45 -6.89 10.94
N CYS A 456 19.94 -7.88 10.21
CA CYS A 456 18.52 -8.21 10.20
C CYS A 456 18.00 -8.53 11.60
N ALA A 457 18.71 -9.37 12.34
CA ALA A 457 18.33 -9.74 13.70
C ALA A 457 18.32 -8.51 14.63
N ILE A 458 19.28 -7.60 14.48
CA ILE A 458 19.33 -6.35 15.26
C ILE A 458 18.11 -5.46 14.91
N VAL A 459 17.75 -5.32 13.64
CA VAL A 459 16.61 -4.53 13.20
C VAL A 459 15.31 -5.12 13.75
N VAL A 460 15.12 -6.44 13.63
CA VAL A 460 13.92 -7.13 14.13
C VAL A 460 13.81 -6.96 15.65
N ASN A 461 14.87 -7.26 16.39
CA ASN A 461 14.88 -7.16 17.86
C ASN A 461 14.58 -5.74 18.35
N ASN A 462 15.10 -4.70 17.67
CA ASN A 462 14.84 -3.31 18.04
C ASN A 462 13.42 -2.87 17.65
N SER A 463 12.85 -3.42 16.59
CA SER A 463 11.46 -3.19 16.19
C SER A 463 10.49 -3.78 17.21
N GLU A 464 10.74 -5.00 17.67
CA GLU A 464 9.94 -5.66 18.72
C GLU A 464 10.04 -4.89 20.06
N MET A 465 11.24 -4.44 20.41
CA MET A 465 11.46 -3.61 21.59
C MET A 465 10.66 -2.29 21.51
N LEU A 466 10.65 -1.64 20.34
CA LEU A 466 9.90 -0.40 20.13
C LEU A 466 8.40 -0.62 20.22
N LEU A 467 7.89 -1.70 19.68
CA LEU A 467 6.46 -2.07 19.77
C LEU A 467 6.06 -2.32 21.22
N THR A 468 6.88 -3.04 21.98
CA THR A 468 6.64 -3.29 23.41
C THR A 468 6.59 -1.98 24.17
N LEU A 469 7.55 -1.09 23.98
CA LEU A 469 7.61 0.23 24.60
C LEU A 469 6.38 1.08 24.27
N LEU A 470 5.93 1.05 23.01
CA LEU A 470 4.74 1.80 22.58
C LEU A 470 3.48 1.30 23.29
N ASN A 471 3.32 -0.03 23.40
CA ASN A 471 2.20 -0.65 24.09
C ASN A 471 2.22 -0.32 25.60
N ASP A 472 3.40 -0.37 26.25
CA ASP A 472 3.55 0.01 27.64
C ASP A 472 3.10 1.46 27.89
N ILE A 473 3.48 2.38 26.98
CA ILE A 473 3.10 3.79 27.04
C ILE A 473 1.57 3.98 26.89
N LEU A 474 0.97 3.27 25.94
CA LEU A 474 -0.49 3.32 25.72
C LEU A 474 -1.26 2.76 26.91
N ASP A 475 -0.75 1.68 27.51
CA ASP A 475 -1.34 1.09 28.72
C ASP A 475 -1.27 2.07 29.91
N ILE A 476 -0.10 2.68 30.17
CA ILE A 476 0.07 3.69 31.22
C ILE A 476 -0.86 4.89 30.98
N SER A 477 -0.92 5.38 29.74
CA SER A 477 -1.79 6.50 29.38
C SER A 477 -3.28 6.17 29.61
N SER A 478 -3.68 4.95 29.29
CA SER A 478 -5.05 4.46 29.46
C SER A 478 -5.42 4.29 30.94
N LEU A 479 -4.45 3.84 31.76
CA LEU A 479 -4.58 3.76 33.22
C LEU A 479 -4.77 5.15 33.85
N GLU A 480 -3.91 6.11 33.50
CA GLU A 480 -3.99 7.48 34.02
C GLU A 480 -5.31 8.18 33.64
N CYS A 481 -5.82 7.89 32.44
CA CYS A 481 -7.10 8.43 31.98
C CYS A 481 -8.33 7.71 32.55
N GLY A 482 -8.16 6.64 33.33
CA GLY A 482 -9.26 5.82 33.85
C GLY A 482 -10.10 5.16 32.76
N LYS A 483 -9.53 4.95 31.55
CA LYS A 483 -10.24 4.43 30.36
C LYS A 483 -10.07 2.93 30.17
N ILE A 484 -9.35 2.24 31.04
CA ILE A 484 -9.19 0.79 30.94
C ILE A 484 -10.52 0.12 31.18
N ARG A 485 -10.92 -0.71 30.23
CA ARG A 485 -12.06 -1.62 30.35
C ARG A 485 -11.50 -3.01 30.59
N PHE A 486 -11.89 -3.63 31.68
CA PHE A 486 -11.55 -5.02 31.97
C PHE A 486 -12.58 -5.95 31.34
N ASN A 487 -12.09 -6.98 30.70
CA ASN A 487 -12.92 -8.02 30.09
C ASN A 487 -12.87 -9.29 30.95
N TYR A 488 -13.78 -9.37 31.92
CA TYR A 488 -13.81 -10.49 32.85
C TYR A 488 -14.42 -11.74 32.20
N SER A 489 -13.71 -12.86 32.29
CA SER A 489 -14.17 -14.21 31.91
C SER A 489 -13.83 -15.22 33.01
N ALA A 490 -14.61 -16.28 33.09
CA ALA A 490 -14.33 -17.37 34.02
C ALA A 490 -13.37 -18.35 33.32
N GLU A 491 -12.17 -18.47 33.86
CA GLU A 491 -11.07 -19.18 33.22
C GLU A 491 -10.36 -20.14 34.17
N GLU A 492 -9.80 -21.20 33.62
CA GLU A 492 -9.01 -22.18 34.36
C GLU A 492 -7.58 -21.64 34.53
N ILE A 493 -7.29 -21.20 35.76
CA ILE A 493 -6.08 -20.41 36.02
C ILE A 493 -4.79 -21.23 36.03
N VAL A 494 -4.87 -22.52 36.43
CA VAL A 494 -3.68 -23.37 36.49
C VAL A 494 -3.17 -23.65 35.08
N GLN A 495 -4.07 -23.93 34.12
CA GLN A 495 -3.70 -24.14 32.72
C GLN A 495 -3.11 -22.84 32.11
N ILE A 496 -3.67 -21.69 32.43
CA ILE A 496 -3.14 -20.39 31.99
C ILE A 496 -1.71 -20.20 32.52
N CYS A 497 -1.47 -20.43 33.80
CA CYS A 497 -0.14 -20.34 34.39
C CYS A 497 0.86 -21.33 33.78
N GLN A 498 0.43 -22.56 33.51
CA GLN A 498 1.26 -23.55 32.80
C GLN A 498 1.62 -23.05 31.40
N HIS A 499 0.64 -22.54 30.65
CA HIS A 499 0.84 -22.00 29.32
C HIS A 499 1.82 -20.82 29.31
N ILE A 500 1.66 -19.88 30.24
CA ILE A 500 2.53 -18.71 30.39
C ILE A 500 3.98 -19.18 30.72
N LEU A 501 4.12 -20.12 31.65
CA LEU A 501 5.42 -20.65 32.03
C LEU A 501 6.13 -21.38 30.88
N MET A 502 5.38 -22.10 30.03
CA MET A 502 5.89 -22.71 28.81
C MET A 502 6.26 -21.66 27.76
N THR A 503 5.41 -20.69 27.54
CA THR A 503 5.64 -19.65 26.52
C THR A 503 6.85 -18.80 26.87
N THR A 504 7.10 -18.52 28.14
CA THR A 504 8.27 -17.77 28.61
C THR A 504 9.54 -18.62 28.75
N ALA A 505 9.47 -19.94 28.48
CA ALA A 505 10.62 -20.86 28.64
C ALA A 505 11.86 -20.44 27.83
N HIS A 506 11.64 -19.92 26.62
CA HIS A 506 12.71 -19.48 25.72
C HIS A 506 13.48 -18.23 26.20
N THR A 507 12.93 -17.49 27.16
CA THR A 507 13.59 -16.30 27.73
C THR A 507 14.57 -16.64 28.85
N ARG A 508 14.51 -17.86 29.39
CA ARG A 508 15.37 -18.33 30.48
C ARG A 508 16.76 -18.71 29.99
N GLN A 509 17.74 -18.47 30.82
CA GLN A 509 19.13 -18.89 30.54
C GLN A 509 19.20 -20.44 30.54
N PRO A 510 20.11 -21.04 29.74
CA PRO A 510 20.36 -22.48 29.79
C PRO A 510 20.73 -22.90 31.21
N GLY A 511 19.99 -23.86 31.80
CA GLY A 511 20.20 -24.36 33.16
C GLY A 511 19.28 -23.72 34.22
N VAL A 512 18.46 -22.71 33.88
CA VAL A 512 17.45 -22.16 34.81
C VAL A 512 16.16 -22.93 34.68
N GLU A 513 15.75 -23.61 35.76
CA GLU A 513 14.54 -24.41 35.81
C GLU A 513 13.31 -23.52 36.07
N GLY A 514 12.22 -23.71 35.31
CA GLY A 514 10.94 -23.06 35.57
C GLY A 514 9.96 -24.03 36.21
N ARG A 515 9.42 -23.64 37.35
CA ARG A 515 8.49 -24.45 38.14
C ARG A 515 7.15 -23.75 38.31
N LEU A 516 6.08 -24.53 38.35
CA LEU A 516 4.76 -24.09 38.79
C LEU A 516 4.47 -24.72 40.15
N GLU A 517 4.20 -23.89 41.15
CA GLU A 517 3.75 -24.32 42.46
C GLU A 517 2.29 -23.92 42.65
N CYS A 518 1.40 -24.88 42.68
CA CYS A 518 -0.01 -24.72 42.92
C CYS A 518 -0.54 -25.84 43.80
N ALA A 519 -1.33 -25.49 44.81
CA ALA A 519 -1.90 -26.45 45.73
C ALA A 519 -3.07 -27.25 45.15
N VAL A 520 -3.59 -26.87 44.00
CA VAL A 520 -4.75 -27.49 43.33
C VAL A 520 -4.43 -27.76 41.86
N ASP A 521 -5.04 -28.80 41.32
CA ASP A 521 -4.84 -29.18 39.91
C ASP A 521 -5.68 -28.33 38.93
N SER A 522 -6.76 -27.71 39.41
CA SER A 522 -7.68 -26.90 38.63
C SER A 522 -8.39 -25.86 39.50
N TYR A 523 -8.51 -24.63 39.02
CA TYR A 523 -9.26 -23.58 39.71
C TYR A 523 -9.83 -22.58 38.70
N MET A 524 -11.16 -22.36 38.77
CA MET A 524 -11.85 -21.37 37.93
C MET A 524 -11.82 -19.99 38.60
N LEU A 525 -11.22 -19.02 37.94
CA LEU A 525 -11.15 -17.63 38.38
C LEU A 525 -11.83 -16.72 37.37
N THR A 526 -12.68 -15.82 37.84
CA THR A 526 -13.24 -14.75 36.99
C THR A 526 -12.26 -13.58 36.97
N THR A 527 -11.58 -13.41 35.87
CA THR A 527 -10.53 -12.40 35.70
C THR A 527 -10.45 -11.94 34.24
N ASP A 528 -9.70 -10.85 34.02
CA ASP A 528 -9.23 -10.49 32.68
C ASP A 528 -7.93 -11.24 32.38
N VAL A 529 -8.05 -12.34 31.66
CA VAL A 529 -6.92 -13.23 31.32
C VAL A 529 -5.80 -12.50 30.59
N HIS A 530 -6.16 -11.58 29.70
CA HIS A 530 -5.17 -10.84 28.94
C HIS A 530 -4.29 -9.98 29.87
N ARG A 531 -4.91 -9.24 30.78
CA ARG A 531 -4.21 -8.40 31.73
C ARG A 531 -3.45 -9.20 32.78
N LEU A 532 -4.05 -10.27 33.28
CA LEU A 532 -3.35 -11.18 34.21
C LEU A 532 -2.12 -11.81 33.54
N SER A 533 -2.28 -12.30 32.32
CA SER A 533 -1.16 -12.87 31.56
C SER A 533 -0.06 -11.83 31.33
N GLN A 534 -0.40 -10.60 30.99
CA GLN A 534 0.54 -9.48 30.81
C GLN A 534 1.37 -9.25 32.09
N ILE A 535 0.73 -9.23 33.25
CA ILE A 535 1.42 -9.08 34.55
C ILE A 535 2.40 -10.24 34.79
N LEU A 536 1.91 -11.48 34.65
CA LEU A 536 2.72 -12.66 34.91
C LEU A 536 3.89 -12.80 33.92
N ILE A 537 3.68 -12.52 32.65
CA ILE A 537 4.75 -12.50 31.63
C ILE A 537 5.78 -11.45 31.97
N ASN A 538 5.39 -10.25 32.38
CA ASN A 538 6.32 -9.19 32.79
C ASN A 538 7.19 -9.61 34.00
N LEU A 539 6.57 -10.24 35.01
CA LEU A 539 7.30 -10.75 36.16
C LEU A 539 8.25 -11.89 35.79
N LEU A 540 7.78 -12.88 35.02
CA LEU A 540 8.58 -14.03 34.61
C LEU A 540 9.74 -13.65 33.68
N THR A 541 9.54 -12.71 32.77
CA THR A 541 10.61 -12.23 31.88
C THR A 541 11.63 -11.39 32.65
N ASN A 542 11.21 -10.63 33.66
CA ASN A 542 12.12 -9.97 34.58
C ASN A 542 12.94 -10.98 35.38
N ALA A 543 12.31 -12.00 35.96
CA ALA A 543 12.99 -13.09 36.68
C ALA A 543 14.00 -13.81 35.76
N ALA A 544 13.62 -14.15 34.53
CA ALA A 544 14.48 -14.79 33.54
C ALA A 544 15.71 -13.93 33.16
N LYS A 545 15.52 -12.62 33.09
CA LYS A 545 16.60 -11.66 32.79
C LYS A 545 17.64 -11.58 33.88
N PHE A 546 17.26 -11.72 35.14
CA PHE A 546 18.16 -11.51 36.26
C PHE A 546 18.67 -12.83 36.91
N THR A 547 18.06 -13.97 36.59
CA THR A 547 18.47 -15.28 37.07
C THR A 547 19.40 -15.95 36.06
N SER A 548 20.64 -16.19 36.45
CA SER A 548 21.64 -16.83 35.60
C SER A 548 21.74 -18.34 35.86
N GLU A 549 21.49 -18.79 37.08
CA GLU A 549 21.50 -20.19 37.50
C GLU A 549 20.42 -20.40 38.58
N GLY A 550 19.88 -21.63 38.66
CA GLY A 550 18.88 -21.98 39.66
C GLY A 550 17.47 -22.12 39.11
N SER A 551 16.45 -21.49 39.72
CA SER A 551 15.05 -21.70 39.35
C SER A 551 14.23 -20.42 39.41
N ILE A 552 13.17 -20.43 38.61
CA ILE A 552 12.12 -19.42 38.63
C ILE A 552 10.80 -20.17 38.90
N THR A 553 10.16 -19.81 39.99
CA THR A 553 8.92 -20.46 40.44
C THR A 553 7.75 -19.49 40.30
N LEU A 554 6.73 -19.91 39.55
CA LEU A 554 5.42 -19.27 39.53
C LEU A 554 4.53 -19.93 40.56
N GLY A 555 4.20 -19.22 41.66
CA GLY A 555 3.32 -19.69 42.72
C GLY A 555 1.89 -19.22 42.50
N VAL A 556 0.93 -20.11 42.76
CA VAL A 556 -0.51 -19.80 42.78
C VAL A 556 -1.07 -20.30 44.10
N GLU A 557 -1.45 -19.42 44.97
CA GLU A 557 -2.05 -19.69 46.27
C GLU A 557 -3.49 -19.20 46.31
N ILE A 558 -4.42 -20.08 46.67
CA ILE A 558 -5.82 -19.71 46.79
C ILE A 558 -6.06 -19.40 48.26
N CYS A 559 -6.53 -18.19 48.52
CA CYS A 559 -6.84 -17.66 49.86
C CYS A 559 -8.38 -17.57 50.06
N PRO A 560 -9.07 -18.67 50.39
CA PRO A 560 -10.54 -18.72 50.44
C PRO A 560 -11.13 -17.78 51.50
N GLU A 561 -10.40 -17.55 52.60
CA GLU A 561 -10.86 -16.67 53.70
C GLU A 561 -10.92 -15.20 53.26
N GLN A 562 -10.07 -14.80 52.32
CA GLN A 562 -9.97 -13.45 51.78
C GLN A 562 -10.69 -13.28 50.44
N ASN A 563 -11.18 -14.39 49.87
CA ASN A 563 -11.74 -14.47 48.52
C ASN A 563 -10.75 -13.92 47.45
N GLU A 564 -9.48 -14.28 47.61
CA GLU A 564 -8.38 -13.81 46.77
C GLU A 564 -7.55 -14.99 46.21
N VAL A 565 -6.88 -14.76 45.10
CA VAL A 565 -5.85 -15.64 44.56
C VAL A 565 -4.56 -14.87 44.50
N LEU A 566 -3.54 -15.34 45.20
CA LEU A 566 -2.22 -14.74 45.22
C LEU A 566 -1.34 -15.39 44.15
N PHE A 567 -0.82 -14.56 43.25
CA PHE A 567 0.20 -14.97 42.29
C PHE A 567 1.55 -14.47 42.76
N SER A 568 2.55 -15.34 42.77
CA SER A 568 3.92 -14.98 43.12
C SER A 568 4.90 -15.47 42.06
N VAL A 569 5.93 -14.67 41.80
CA VAL A 569 7.06 -15.09 40.98
C VAL A 569 8.31 -15.00 41.86
N THR A 570 8.90 -16.13 42.15
CA THR A 570 10.10 -16.23 42.96
C THR A 570 11.28 -16.65 42.08
N ASP A 571 12.36 -15.92 42.13
CA ASP A 571 13.57 -16.22 41.42
C ASP A 571 14.77 -16.39 42.37
N THR A 572 15.80 -17.08 41.92
CA THR A 572 17.06 -17.30 42.65
C THR A 572 18.15 -16.36 42.18
N GLY A 573 17.78 -15.23 41.61
CA GLY A 573 18.72 -14.20 41.13
C GLY A 573 19.38 -13.38 42.27
N PRO A 574 20.05 -12.27 41.94
CA PRO A 574 20.81 -11.47 42.92
C PRO A 574 19.92 -10.70 43.90
N GLY A 575 18.61 -10.67 43.70
CA GLY A 575 17.68 -9.94 44.54
C GLY A 575 17.79 -8.41 44.36
N ILE A 576 16.95 -7.69 45.14
CA ILE A 576 16.87 -6.22 45.11
C ILE A 576 17.23 -5.68 46.49
N PRO A 577 18.24 -4.76 46.62
CA PRO A 577 18.60 -4.13 47.86
C PRO A 577 17.38 -3.44 48.52
N LEU A 578 17.26 -3.54 49.84
CA LEU A 578 16.11 -3.04 50.61
C LEU A 578 15.82 -1.55 50.37
N ASP A 579 16.88 -0.74 50.23
CA ASP A 579 16.79 0.70 49.99
C ASP A 579 16.30 1.05 48.58
N LYS A 580 16.24 0.06 47.68
CA LYS A 580 15.82 0.23 46.27
C LYS A 580 14.50 -0.46 45.92
N GLN A 581 13.92 -1.23 46.84
CA GLN A 581 12.72 -2.00 46.56
C GLN A 581 11.50 -1.15 46.21
N GLU A 582 11.35 0.04 46.81
CA GLU A 582 10.27 0.97 46.44
C GLU A 582 10.51 1.65 45.09
N MET A 583 11.80 1.86 44.73
CA MET A 583 12.16 2.54 43.47
C MET A 583 11.88 1.71 42.24
N VAL A 584 11.85 0.38 42.33
CA VAL A 584 11.66 -0.51 41.16
C VAL A 584 10.26 -0.38 40.53
N PHE A 585 9.31 0.19 41.26
CA PHE A 585 7.98 0.49 40.75
C PHE A 585 7.87 1.89 40.14
N ASN A 586 8.93 2.69 40.23
CA ASN A 586 8.96 4.01 39.60
C ASN A 586 9.18 3.86 38.10
N ARG A 587 8.52 4.71 37.33
CA ARG A 587 8.63 4.70 35.86
C ARG A 587 10.04 5.03 35.39
N PHE A 588 10.59 4.23 34.45
CA PHE A 588 11.93 4.36 33.85
C PHE A 588 13.10 4.16 34.81
N GLU A 589 12.87 3.72 36.05
CA GLU A 589 13.94 3.38 36.98
C GLU A 589 14.60 2.05 36.60
N LYS A 590 15.95 2.04 36.65
CA LYS A 590 16.80 0.86 36.37
C LYS A 590 17.85 0.78 37.44
N LEU A 591 17.94 -0.33 38.18
CA LEU A 591 18.84 -0.49 39.32
C LEU A 591 20.31 -0.60 38.92
N ASP A 592 20.61 -1.20 37.77
CA ASP A 592 21.96 -1.35 37.24
C ASP A 592 22.15 -0.45 36.00
N GLY A 593 22.88 0.64 36.19
CA GLY A 593 23.18 1.59 35.12
C GLY A 593 23.64 0.92 33.84
N ASN A 594 22.86 1.03 32.79
CA ASN A 594 23.14 0.76 31.37
C ASN A 594 23.63 -0.65 30.92
N LYS A 595 23.76 -1.65 31.80
CA LYS A 595 24.33 -2.96 31.37
C LYS A 595 23.31 -4.04 31.00
N LYS A 596 22.04 -3.93 31.41
CA LYS A 596 21.00 -4.91 31.01
C LYS A 596 19.84 -4.22 30.34
N LYS A 597 19.44 -4.70 29.14
CA LYS A 597 18.33 -4.19 28.31
C LYS A 597 16.99 -4.23 29.06
N GLY A 598 16.22 -3.16 28.99
CA GLY A 598 14.84 -3.08 29.50
C GLY A 598 14.36 -1.63 29.55
N THR A 599 13.05 -1.43 29.43
CA THR A 599 12.39 -0.10 29.35
C THR A 599 12.23 0.60 30.71
N GLY A 600 12.25 -0.16 31.82
CA GLY A 600 11.93 0.35 33.15
C GLY A 600 10.46 0.69 33.34
N LEU A 601 9.58 0.11 32.49
CA LEU A 601 8.12 0.31 32.56
C LEU A 601 7.36 -0.93 33.01
N GLY A 602 7.96 -2.12 32.91
CA GLY A 602 7.25 -3.38 33.15
C GLY A 602 6.76 -3.60 34.60
N LEU A 603 7.33 -2.92 35.59
CA LEU A 603 6.90 -2.99 37.01
C LEU A 603 6.16 -1.73 37.48
N ALA A 604 6.11 -0.69 36.66
CA ALA A 604 5.52 0.62 37.00
C ALA A 604 3.98 0.67 36.86
#